data_53226501cdcff5834359697d19c804db
#
_entry.id   53226501cdcff5834359697d19c804db
#
_cell.length_a   1.000
_cell.length_b   1.000
_cell.length_c   1.000
_cell.angle_alpha   90.00
_cell.angle_beta   90.00
_cell.angle_gamma   90.00
#
_symmetry.space_group_name_H-M   'P 1'
#
loop_
_entity.id
_entity.type
_entity.pdbx_description
1 polymer ?
#
loop_
_entity_poly.entity_id
_entity_poly.type
_entity_poly.pdbx_seq_one_letter_code
_entity_poly.pdbx_strand_id
1 'polypeptide(L)'
;MKQGVQGPPGAPAAARIPGQHRPAAVAVPGGRERDAAVPGAARGEHTHGERPIPGPRAAVQRSSVRGQILDALRTALVTGDLKPGEVYSAPVLGERFGVSATPVREAMQQLALEGAVEVVPNRGFRVLQRGARELAELAEVRALIEVPVVLRLARTVPAERWADLRPLAEETVRAAAVGCPAAYAESDRAFHRALLALSGNEQLLRIAEDIHRRSQWPPVRRGRAGLVADAAEHMALLDALAAGDVGVVRGLVGEHFAGAS
;
A
#
# COMPACT_ATOMS: atom_id res chain seq x y z
N MET A 1 28.11 51.70 4.38
CA MET A 1 28.25 50.28 4.71
C MET A 1 27.05 49.55 4.13
N LYS A 2 27.25 48.79 3.05
CA LYS A 2 26.19 48.03 2.35
C LYS A 2 26.15 46.61 2.93
N GLN A 3 25.05 46.23 3.56
CA GLN A 3 24.81 44.84 4.00
C GLN A 3 24.27 44.05 2.84
N GLY A 4 25.00 42.97 2.46
CA GLY A 4 24.60 42.02 1.44
C GLY A 4 23.53 41.09 1.96
N VAL A 5 22.44 40.96 1.21
CA VAL A 5 21.35 40.00 1.41
C VAL A 5 21.81 38.66 0.87
N GLN A 6 22.00 37.69 1.74
CA GLN A 6 22.21 36.30 1.35
C GLN A 6 20.87 35.69 0.96
N GLY A 7 20.80 35.14 -0.26
CA GLY A 7 19.65 34.38 -0.74
C GLY A 7 19.55 33.01 -0.05
N PRO A 8 18.35 32.37 -0.07
CA PRO A 8 18.10 31.10 0.61
C PRO A 8 18.86 29.93 -0.07
N PRO A 9 19.24 28.90 0.72
CA PRO A 9 19.93 27.72 0.19
C PRO A 9 19.03 26.90 -0.73
N GLY A 10 19.65 26.40 -1.81
CA GLY A 10 18.99 25.65 -2.87
C GLY A 10 18.27 24.38 -2.38
N ALA A 11 17.09 24.18 -2.92
CA ALA A 11 16.29 22.98 -2.73
C ALA A 11 17.05 21.72 -3.23
N PRO A 12 16.91 20.56 -2.56
CA PRO A 12 17.49 19.32 -3.02
C PRO A 12 16.88 18.88 -4.36
N ALA A 13 17.72 18.39 -5.25
CA ALA A 13 17.39 17.96 -6.60
C ALA A 13 16.31 16.85 -6.55
N ALA A 14 15.20 17.10 -7.24
CA ALA A 14 14.14 16.12 -7.44
C ALA A 14 14.71 14.90 -8.20
N ALA A 15 14.47 13.71 -7.69
CA ALA A 15 14.76 12.45 -8.36
C ALA A 15 13.98 12.39 -9.69
N ARG A 16 14.70 12.45 -10.81
CA ARG A 16 14.13 12.28 -12.16
C ARG A 16 13.89 10.81 -12.44
N ILE A 17 12.69 10.48 -12.90
CA ILE A 17 12.36 9.16 -13.42
C ILE A 17 13.10 8.93 -14.73
N PRO A 18 13.85 7.82 -14.93
CA PRO A 18 14.57 7.57 -16.18
C PRO A 18 13.65 7.29 -17.36
N GLY A 19 13.82 8.07 -18.43
CA GLY A 19 13.67 7.74 -19.81
C GLY A 19 12.35 7.21 -20.37
N GLN A 20 11.54 8.10 -20.94
CA GLN A 20 10.63 7.74 -22.03
C GLN A 20 11.26 8.17 -23.37
N HIS A 21 11.83 7.23 -24.11
CA HIS A 21 12.17 7.44 -25.52
C HIS A 21 10.91 7.31 -26.38
N ARG A 22 10.55 8.38 -27.07
CA ARG A 22 9.57 8.39 -28.16
C ARG A 22 10.14 7.60 -29.34
N PRO A 23 9.47 6.59 -29.91
CA PRO A 23 9.89 6.04 -31.20
C PRO A 23 9.49 6.99 -32.33
N ALA A 24 10.46 7.20 -33.25
CA ALA A 24 10.29 7.97 -34.48
C ALA A 24 9.33 7.26 -35.45
N ALA A 25 8.53 8.04 -36.16
CA ALA A 25 7.64 7.60 -37.21
C ALA A 25 8.44 7.06 -38.41
N VAL A 26 8.16 5.80 -38.79
CA VAL A 26 8.66 5.20 -40.04
C VAL A 26 7.58 5.39 -41.11
N ALA A 27 7.99 6.04 -42.21
CA ALA A 27 7.20 6.24 -43.42
C ALA A 27 7.03 4.94 -44.20
N VAL A 28 5.82 4.66 -44.69
CA VAL A 28 5.52 3.56 -45.59
C VAL A 28 5.47 4.10 -47.04
N PRO A 29 6.20 3.55 -48.03
CA PRO A 29 6.01 3.87 -49.42
C PRO A 29 4.86 3.05 -50.03
N GLY A 30 4.04 3.72 -50.83
CA GLY A 30 2.93 3.14 -51.56
C GLY A 30 3.40 2.37 -52.80
N GLY A 31 2.60 1.34 -53.15
CA GLY A 31 2.68 0.63 -54.44
C GLY A 31 1.27 0.22 -54.83
N ARG A 32 0.77 0.80 -55.93
CA ARG A 32 -0.42 0.38 -56.64
C ARG A 32 -0.09 -0.79 -57.56
N GLU A 33 -0.97 -1.79 -57.61
CA GLU A 33 -1.32 -2.37 -58.91
C GLU A 33 -2.69 -3.01 -58.89
N ARG A 34 -3.40 -2.82 -60.04
CA ARG A 34 -4.77 -3.27 -60.37
C ARG A 34 -4.66 -4.63 -61.03
N ASP A 35 -5.64 -5.47 -60.91
CA ASP A 35 -6.61 -5.86 -61.92
C ASP A 35 -7.22 -7.24 -61.66
N ALA A 36 -8.43 -7.31 -62.10
CA ALA A 36 -9.20 -8.38 -62.72
C ALA A 36 -10.27 -9.10 -61.83
N ALA A 37 -11.48 -8.81 -62.27
CA ALA A 37 -12.72 -9.48 -61.90
C ALA A 37 -12.87 -10.88 -62.52
N VAL A 38 -13.67 -11.75 -61.92
CA VAL A 38 -14.76 -12.55 -62.53
C VAL A 38 -15.53 -13.36 -61.43
N PRO A 39 -16.84 -13.67 -61.63
CA PRO A 39 -17.78 -13.96 -60.54
C PRO A 39 -18.08 -15.44 -60.38
N GLY A 40 -18.55 -15.80 -59.18
CA GLY A 40 -19.06 -17.15 -58.94
C GLY A 40 -19.69 -17.27 -57.55
N ALA A 41 -21.00 -17.41 -57.53
CA ALA A 41 -21.79 -17.65 -56.36
C ALA A 41 -21.55 -19.00 -55.73
N ALA A 42 -21.40 -19.04 -54.41
CA ALA A 42 -21.82 -20.16 -53.58
C ALA A 42 -21.98 -19.70 -52.12
N ARG A 43 -23.14 -19.95 -51.58
CA ARG A 43 -23.43 -19.87 -50.15
C ARG A 43 -22.53 -20.88 -49.42
N GLY A 44 -21.78 -20.43 -48.48
CA GLY A 44 -20.99 -21.27 -47.60
C GLY A 44 -20.99 -20.68 -46.20
N GLU A 45 -21.41 -21.49 -45.27
CA GLU A 45 -21.46 -21.25 -43.81
C GLU A 45 -20.19 -20.60 -43.30
N HIS A 46 -20.33 -19.49 -42.60
CA HIS A 46 -19.21 -18.84 -41.88
C HIS A 46 -18.85 -19.69 -40.66
N THR A 47 -17.95 -20.65 -40.83
CA THR A 47 -17.20 -21.20 -39.72
C THR A 47 -16.22 -20.13 -39.27
N HIS A 48 -16.54 -19.38 -38.20
CA HIS A 48 -15.61 -18.55 -37.49
C HIS A 48 -14.56 -19.45 -36.83
N GLY A 49 -13.47 -19.67 -37.55
CA GLY A 49 -12.27 -20.21 -36.94
C GLY A 49 -11.76 -19.23 -35.88
N GLU A 50 -12.17 -19.45 -34.64
CA GLU A 50 -11.59 -18.73 -33.51
C GLU A 50 -10.10 -19.00 -33.51
N ARG A 51 -9.31 -17.95 -33.81
CA ARG A 51 -7.88 -17.98 -33.57
C ARG A 51 -7.65 -18.24 -32.08
N PRO A 52 -6.81 -19.20 -31.69
CA PRO A 52 -6.47 -19.41 -30.28
C PRO A 52 -6.01 -18.09 -29.70
N ILE A 53 -6.68 -17.61 -28.65
CA ILE A 53 -6.23 -16.45 -27.87
C ILE A 53 -4.86 -16.83 -27.30
N PRO A 54 -3.79 -16.08 -27.61
CA PRO A 54 -2.49 -16.36 -27.02
C PRO A 54 -2.64 -16.37 -25.49
N GLY A 55 -2.19 -17.45 -24.84
CA GLY A 55 -2.21 -17.54 -23.39
C GLY A 55 -1.56 -16.33 -22.75
N PRO A 56 -1.93 -15.98 -21.50
CA PRO A 56 -1.41 -14.79 -20.84
C PRO A 56 0.13 -14.87 -20.84
N ARG A 57 0.75 -13.93 -21.57
CA ARG A 57 2.19 -13.68 -21.42
C ARG A 57 2.43 -13.38 -19.95
N ALA A 58 3.42 -14.07 -19.34
CA ALA A 58 3.85 -13.77 -17.98
C ALA A 58 3.88 -12.26 -17.79
N ALA A 59 2.97 -11.74 -16.98
CA ALA A 59 2.88 -10.31 -16.72
C ALA A 59 4.15 -9.94 -15.97
N VAL A 60 5.10 -9.35 -16.69
CA VAL A 60 6.15 -8.54 -16.05
C VAL A 60 5.37 -7.48 -15.29
N GLN A 61 5.32 -7.57 -13.97
CA GLN A 61 4.76 -6.54 -13.09
C GLN A 61 5.64 -5.30 -13.23
N ARG A 62 5.40 -4.55 -14.29
CA ARG A 62 5.80 -3.15 -14.34
C ARG A 62 4.86 -2.47 -13.34
N SER A 63 5.40 -2.04 -12.19
CA SER A 63 4.63 -1.17 -11.31
C SER A 63 4.04 -0.08 -12.18
N SER A 64 2.70 0.02 -12.20
CA SER A 64 2.02 1.02 -13.02
C SER A 64 2.52 2.40 -12.61
N VAL A 65 2.49 3.38 -13.50
CA VAL A 65 2.82 4.78 -13.16
C VAL A 65 2.08 5.23 -11.90
N ARG A 66 0.82 4.81 -11.76
CA ARG A 66 0.03 5.00 -10.54
C ARG A 66 0.69 4.38 -9.31
N GLY A 67 1.19 3.14 -9.39
CA GLY A 67 1.89 2.49 -8.27
C GLY A 67 3.15 3.23 -7.85
N GLN A 68 3.98 3.65 -8.80
CA GLN A 68 5.18 4.43 -8.52
C GLN A 68 4.87 5.78 -7.86
N ILE A 69 3.79 6.46 -8.29
CA ILE A 69 3.34 7.71 -7.71
C ILE A 69 2.81 7.48 -6.30
N LEU A 70 2.04 6.42 -6.08
CA LEU A 70 1.52 6.06 -4.76
C LEU A 70 2.67 5.82 -3.77
N ASP A 71 3.71 5.10 -4.17
CA ASP A 71 4.88 4.84 -3.33
C ASP A 71 5.69 6.12 -3.08
N ALA A 72 5.84 6.99 -4.08
CA ALA A 72 6.49 8.29 -3.91
C ALA A 72 5.71 9.20 -2.96
N LEU A 73 4.37 9.20 -3.05
CA LEU A 73 3.51 9.96 -2.13
C LEU A 73 3.55 9.41 -0.70
N ARG A 74 3.56 8.10 -0.52
CA ARG A 74 3.74 7.47 0.79
C ARG A 74 5.09 7.85 1.40
N THR A 75 6.14 7.81 0.59
CA THR A 75 7.46 8.27 1.03
C THR A 75 7.42 9.74 1.45
N ALA A 76 6.84 10.63 0.65
CA ALA A 76 6.73 12.05 0.94
C ALA A 76 5.91 12.34 2.23
N LEU A 77 4.90 11.51 2.53
CA LEU A 77 4.15 11.58 3.79
C LEU A 77 5.02 11.15 4.97
N VAL A 78 5.79 10.08 4.82
CA VAL A 78 6.64 9.53 5.88
C VAL A 78 7.83 10.46 6.17
N THR A 79 8.44 11.04 5.14
CA THR A 79 9.56 11.98 5.29
C THR A 79 9.13 13.36 5.80
N GLY A 80 7.82 13.66 5.75
CA GLY A 80 7.28 14.97 6.11
C GLY A 80 7.38 16.02 5.00
N ASP A 81 7.69 15.62 3.76
CA ASP A 81 7.64 16.49 2.59
C ASP A 81 6.21 16.92 2.25
N LEU A 82 5.24 16.06 2.58
CA LEU A 82 3.83 16.39 2.65
C LEU A 82 3.44 16.53 4.13
N LYS A 83 3.15 17.75 4.55
CA LYS A 83 2.97 18.09 5.97
C LYS A 83 1.55 17.81 6.44
N PRO A 84 1.38 17.24 7.65
CA PRO A 84 0.08 17.09 8.28
C PRO A 84 -0.69 18.43 8.35
N GLY A 85 -1.99 18.38 8.03
CA GLY A 85 -2.89 19.53 8.00
C GLY A 85 -2.85 20.37 6.72
N GLU A 86 -1.81 20.25 5.88
CA GLU A 86 -1.71 20.99 4.63
C GLU A 86 -2.55 20.35 3.50
N VAL A 87 -2.98 21.21 2.56
CA VAL A 87 -3.80 20.81 1.40
C VAL A 87 -2.94 20.84 0.14
N TYR A 88 -2.90 19.73 -0.57
CA TYR A 88 -2.15 19.58 -1.82
C TYR A 88 -3.10 19.28 -2.98
N SER A 89 -2.92 19.99 -4.11
CA SER A 89 -3.68 19.72 -5.32
C SER A 89 -2.96 18.72 -6.22
N ALA A 90 -3.73 17.90 -6.95
CA ALA A 90 -3.16 16.93 -7.87
C ALA A 90 -2.34 17.55 -9.03
N PRO A 91 -2.70 18.72 -9.59
CA PRO A 91 -1.85 19.41 -10.56
C PRO A 91 -0.47 19.78 -9.99
N VAL A 92 -0.42 20.42 -8.80
CA VAL A 92 0.84 20.81 -8.15
C VAL A 92 1.75 19.61 -7.86
N LEU A 93 1.16 18.52 -7.36
CA LEU A 93 1.92 17.28 -7.15
C LEU A 93 2.33 16.64 -8.47
N GLY A 94 1.50 16.73 -9.52
CA GLY A 94 1.83 16.26 -10.87
C GLY A 94 3.07 16.97 -11.43
N GLU A 95 3.14 18.29 -11.32
CA GLU A 95 4.32 19.07 -11.69
C GLU A 95 5.57 18.63 -10.90
N ARG A 96 5.43 18.45 -9.59
CA ARG A 96 6.53 18.01 -8.71
C ARG A 96 7.08 16.63 -9.09
N PHE A 97 6.21 15.69 -9.49
CA PHE A 97 6.59 14.33 -9.87
C PHE A 97 6.84 14.16 -11.37
N GLY A 98 6.64 15.20 -12.18
CA GLY A 98 6.84 15.15 -13.63
C GLY A 98 5.80 14.28 -14.36
N VAL A 99 4.56 14.23 -13.84
CA VAL A 99 3.44 13.45 -14.38
C VAL A 99 2.17 14.30 -14.50
N SER A 100 1.16 13.80 -15.24
CA SER A 100 -0.14 14.47 -15.30
C SER A 100 -0.91 14.36 -13.97
N ALA A 101 -1.89 15.25 -13.76
CA ALA A 101 -2.70 15.27 -12.54
C ALA A 101 -3.57 14.01 -12.34
N THR A 102 -3.89 13.29 -13.42
CA THR A 102 -4.80 12.13 -13.35
C THR A 102 -4.25 10.99 -12.49
N PRO A 103 -3.05 10.42 -12.76
CA PRO A 103 -2.51 9.35 -11.93
C PRO A 103 -2.21 9.82 -10.50
N VAL A 104 -1.89 11.10 -10.29
CA VAL A 104 -1.75 11.66 -8.94
C VAL A 104 -3.09 11.65 -8.20
N ARG A 105 -4.17 12.06 -8.87
CA ARG A 105 -5.51 12.05 -8.26
C ARG A 105 -5.93 10.64 -7.86
N GLU A 106 -5.69 9.65 -8.70
CA GLU A 106 -5.97 8.25 -8.39
C GLU A 106 -5.14 7.74 -7.21
N ALA A 107 -3.86 8.07 -7.14
CA ALA A 107 -3.00 7.72 -6.02
C ALA A 107 -3.44 8.41 -4.72
N MET A 108 -3.81 9.69 -4.78
CA MET A 108 -4.33 10.41 -3.61
C MET A 108 -5.70 9.89 -3.15
N GLN A 109 -6.55 9.42 -4.06
CA GLN A 109 -7.80 8.73 -3.70
C GLN A 109 -7.51 7.41 -2.97
N GLN A 110 -6.49 6.68 -3.40
CA GLN A 110 -6.05 5.48 -2.69
C GLN A 110 -5.56 5.82 -1.28
N LEU A 111 -4.75 6.88 -1.12
CA LEU A 111 -4.31 7.37 0.19
C LEU A 111 -5.48 7.86 1.06
N ALA A 112 -6.56 8.36 0.46
CA ALA A 112 -7.77 8.71 1.21
C ALA A 112 -8.49 7.45 1.74
N LEU A 113 -8.55 6.38 0.95
CA LEU A 113 -9.05 5.07 1.42
C LEU A 113 -8.18 4.48 2.53
N GLU A 114 -6.88 4.75 2.50
CA GLU A 114 -5.92 4.35 3.55
C GLU A 114 -5.99 5.26 4.79
N GLY A 115 -6.80 6.32 4.76
CA GLY A 115 -6.92 7.27 5.86
C GLY A 115 -5.66 8.13 6.08
N ALA A 116 -4.81 8.28 5.06
CA ALA A 116 -3.63 9.13 5.11
C ALA A 116 -3.94 10.59 4.75
N VAL A 117 -4.93 10.79 3.90
CA VAL A 117 -5.41 12.10 3.47
C VAL A 117 -6.94 12.12 3.45
N GLU A 118 -7.52 13.31 3.41
CA GLU A 118 -8.96 13.50 3.15
C GLU A 118 -9.18 14.39 1.92
N VAL A 119 -10.29 14.19 1.24
CA VAL A 119 -10.68 15.02 0.09
C VAL A 119 -11.20 16.35 0.58
N VAL A 120 -10.63 17.45 0.08
CA VAL A 120 -11.14 18.81 0.28
C VAL A 120 -11.77 19.28 -1.03
N PRO A 121 -13.11 19.42 -1.10
CA PRO A 121 -13.82 19.78 -2.33
C PRO A 121 -13.22 21.02 -3.00
N ASN A 122 -12.98 20.94 -4.31
CA ASN A 122 -12.43 22.01 -5.15
C ASN A 122 -11.01 22.49 -4.79
N ARG A 123 -10.36 21.89 -3.79
CA ARG A 123 -9.02 22.31 -3.34
C ARG A 123 -7.97 21.22 -3.47
N GLY A 124 -8.35 19.95 -3.33
CA GLY A 124 -7.42 18.81 -3.41
C GLY A 124 -7.56 17.86 -2.23
N PHE A 125 -6.43 17.53 -1.60
CA PHE A 125 -6.35 16.54 -0.53
C PHE A 125 -5.59 17.13 0.66
N ARG A 126 -6.15 16.99 1.85
CA ARG A 126 -5.50 17.39 3.11
C ARG A 126 -4.81 16.19 3.72
N VAL A 127 -3.56 16.36 4.12
CA VAL A 127 -2.84 15.34 4.90
C VAL A 127 -3.47 15.27 6.29
N LEU A 128 -3.89 14.07 6.71
CA LEU A 128 -4.51 13.90 8.02
C LEU A 128 -3.48 14.07 9.13
N GLN A 129 -3.92 14.70 10.20
CA GLN A 129 -3.16 14.85 11.44
C GLN A 129 -3.97 14.24 12.57
N ARG A 130 -3.48 13.14 13.13
CA ARG A 130 -4.08 12.52 14.31
C ARG A 130 -3.26 12.86 15.54
N GLY A 131 -3.94 13.31 16.58
CA GLY A 131 -3.32 13.53 17.89
C GLY A 131 -3.12 12.21 18.64
N ALA A 132 -2.28 12.25 19.69
CA ALA A 132 -2.03 11.08 20.54
C ALA A 132 -3.32 10.48 21.11
N ARG A 133 -4.28 11.32 21.48
CA ARG A 133 -5.59 10.87 21.99
C ARG A 133 -6.35 10.04 20.94
N GLU A 134 -6.44 10.50 19.68
CA GLU A 134 -7.14 9.75 18.63
C GLU A 134 -6.43 8.41 18.33
N LEU A 135 -5.10 8.40 18.35
CA LEU A 135 -4.34 7.17 18.17
C LEU A 135 -4.57 6.17 19.32
N ALA A 136 -4.63 6.65 20.57
CA ALA A 136 -4.96 5.83 21.72
C ALA A 136 -6.39 5.27 21.64
N GLU A 137 -7.37 6.08 21.24
CA GLU A 137 -8.76 5.63 21.01
C GLU A 137 -8.83 4.56 19.90
N LEU A 138 -8.04 4.68 18.83
CA LEU A 138 -7.95 3.67 17.78
C LEU A 138 -7.30 2.37 18.28
N ALA A 139 -6.24 2.47 19.09
CA ALA A 139 -5.58 1.31 19.71
C ALA A 139 -6.54 0.56 20.65
N GLU A 140 -7.30 1.30 21.47
CA GLU A 140 -8.32 0.73 22.35
C GLU A 140 -9.38 -0.05 21.55
N VAL A 141 -9.92 0.54 20.48
CA VAL A 141 -10.93 -0.14 19.63
C VAL A 141 -10.33 -1.36 18.95
N ARG A 142 -9.07 -1.31 18.49
CA ARG A 142 -8.37 -2.48 17.96
C ARG A 142 -8.27 -3.59 19.01
N ALA A 143 -7.85 -3.27 20.22
CA ALA A 143 -7.74 -4.23 21.31
C ALA A 143 -9.09 -4.90 21.61
N LEU A 144 -10.18 -4.13 21.66
CA LEU A 144 -11.54 -4.66 21.90
C LEU A 144 -12.02 -5.63 20.82
N ILE A 145 -11.53 -5.50 19.58
CA ILE A 145 -11.88 -6.37 18.47
C ILE A 145 -10.88 -7.54 18.37
N GLU A 146 -9.58 -7.26 18.32
CA GLU A 146 -8.56 -8.23 17.96
C GLU A 146 -8.24 -9.20 19.11
N VAL A 147 -8.12 -8.71 20.35
CA VAL A 147 -7.78 -9.57 21.51
C VAL A 147 -8.76 -10.73 21.70
N PRO A 148 -10.09 -10.52 21.81
CA PRO A 148 -11.02 -11.63 22.01
C PRO A 148 -11.05 -12.60 20.83
N VAL A 149 -10.81 -12.10 19.61
CA VAL A 149 -10.73 -12.93 18.41
C VAL A 149 -9.51 -13.82 18.45
N VAL A 150 -8.33 -13.28 18.72
CA VAL A 150 -7.07 -14.06 18.81
C VAL A 150 -7.17 -15.11 19.90
N LEU A 151 -7.72 -14.76 21.08
CA LEU A 151 -7.92 -15.72 22.18
C LEU A 151 -8.91 -16.83 21.83
N ARG A 152 -9.92 -16.56 21.01
CA ARG A 152 -10.82 -17.60 20.48
C ARG A 152 -10.06 -18.48 19.49
N LEU A 153 -9.32 -17.88 18.54
CA LEU A 153 -8.54 -18.61 17.56
C LEU A 153 -7.50 -19.52 18.21
N ALA A 154 -6.82 -19.05 19.25
CA ALA A 154 -5.86 -19.86 20.02
C ALA A 154 -6.45 -21.17 20.59
N ARG A 155 -7.77 -21.25 20.75
CA ARG A 155 -8.48 -22.43 21.25
C ARG A 155 -9.10 -23.30 20.15
N THR A 156 -9.29 -22.74 18.95
CA THR A 156 -10.10 -23.37 17.90
C THR A 156 -9.30 -23.73 16.64
N VAL A 157 -8.17 -23.04 16.41
CA VAL A 157 -7.33 -23.29 15.24
C VAL A 157 -6.26 -24.33 15.58
N PRO A 158 -6.10 -25.38 14.75
CA PRO A 158 -5.07 -26.40 14.94
C PRO A 158 -3.66 -25.79 14.90
N ALA A 159 -2.73 -26.33 15.71
CA ALA A 159 -1.38 -25.81 15.89
C ALA A 159 -0.61 -25.67 14.57
N GLU A 160 -0.80 -26.62 13.65
CA GLU A 160 -0.11 -26.68 12.35
C GLU A 160 -0.46 -25.49 11.46
N ARG A 161 -1.67 -24.91 11.62
CA ARG A 161 -2.13 -23.79 10.80
C ARG A 161 -1.39 -22.49 11.11
N TRP A 162 -0.78 -22.37 12.28
CA TRP A 162 -0.01 -21.19 12.64
C TRP A 162 1.28 -21.06 11.83
N ALA A 163 1.82 -22.18 11.35
CA ALA A 163 2.98 -22.19 10.47
C ALA A 163 2.71 -21.45 9.13
N ASP A 164 1.48 -21.43 8.66
CA ASP A 164 1.08 -20.74 7.42
C ASP A 164 1.27 -19.22 7.54
N LEU A 165 1.24 -18.65 8.76
CA LEU A 165 1.40 -17.22 9.02
C LEU A 165 2.86 -16.79 9.24
N ARG A 166 3.77 -17.75 9.48
CA ARG A 166 5.18 -17.47 9.77
C ARG A 166 5.86 -16.61 8.71
N PRO A 167 5.69 -16.84 7.39
CA PRO A 167 6.30 -16.00 6.37
C PRO A 167 5.88 -14.52 6.45
N LEU A 168 4.63 -14.23 6.89
CA LEU A 168 4.13 -12.86 7.07
C LEU A 168 4.76 -12.19 8.30
N ALA A 169 4.92 -12.91 9.42
CA ALA A 169 5.63 -12.40 10.59
C ALA A 169 7.11 -12.14 10.28
N GLU A 170 7.77 -13.03 9.55
CA GLU A 170 9.15 -12.84 9.10
C GLU A 170 9.30 -11.63 8.17
N GLU A 171 8.27 -11.31 7.35
CA GLU A 171 8.26 -10.09 6.52
C GLU A 171 8.22 -8.84 7.39
N THR A 172 7.48 -8.82 8.51
CA THR A 172 7.51 -7.68 9.45
C THR A 172 8.91 -7.50 10.04
N VAL A 173 9.61 -8.59 10.36
CA VAL A 173 10.99 -8.55 10.86
C VAL A 173 11.95 -7.96 9.80
N ARG A 174 11.82 -8.40 8.54
CA ARG A 174 12.64 -7.88 7.43
C ARG A 174 12.38 -6.39 7.21
N ALA A 175 11.12 -5.97 7.17
CA ALA A 175 10.73 -4.58 6.99
C ALA A 175 11.22 -3.69 8.14
N ALA A 176 11.12 -4.15 9.38
CA ALA A 176 11.64 -3.47 10.56
C ALA A 176 13.16 -3.33 10.51
N ALA A 177 13.88 -4.38 10.07
CA ALA A 177 15.34 -4.36 9.94
C ALA A 177 15.83 -3.35 8.90
N VAL A 178 15.06 -3.11 7.83
CA VAL A 178 15.35 -2.04 6.86
C VAL A 178 15.09 -0.66 7.47
N GLY A 179 14.17 -0.56 8.45
CA GLY A 179 13.81 0.70 9.11
C GLY A 179 12.95 1.63 8.24
N CYS A 180 12.21 1.07 7.28
CA CYS A 180 11.26 1.81 6.46
C CYS A 180 9.85 1.72 7.07
N PRO A 181 9.30 2.80 7.70
CA PRO A 181 8.00 2.74 8.36
C PRO A 181 6.84 2.37 7.42
N ALA A 182 6.90 2.77 6.15
CA ALA A 182 5.86 2.44 5.18
C ALA A 182 5.84 0.95 4.83
N ALA A 183 7.02 0.34 4.60
CA ALA A 183 7.14 -1.09 4.35
C ALA A 183 6.72 -1.90 5.57
N TYR A 184 7.12 -1.44 6.77
CA TYR A 184 6.71 -2.08 8.02
C TYR A 184 5.18 -2.03 8.18
N ALA A 185 4.55 -0.87 8.01
CA ALA A 185 3.11 -0.72 8.14
C ALA A 185 2.32 -1.60 7.16
N GLU A 186 2.84 -1.84 5.96
CA GLU A 186 2.22 -2.75 4.97
C GLU A 186 2.32 -4.21 5.43
N SER A 187 3.52 -4.67 5.84
CA SER A 187 3.74 -6.04 6.31
C SER A 187 2.98 -6.34 7.60
N ASP A 188 2.92 -5.37 8.52
CA ASP A 188 2.16 -5.43 9.76
C ASP A 188 0.66 -5.62 9.50
N ARG A 189 0.07 -4.82 8.59
CA ARG A 189 -1.34 -5.01 8.17
C ARG A 189 -1.57 -6.39 7.55
N ALA A 190 -0.65 -6.84 6.70
CA ALA A 190 -0.78 -8.15 6.05
C ALA A 190 -0.80 -9.29 7.07
N PHE A 191 0.05 -9.22 8.10
CA PHE A 191 0.10 -10.19 9.19
C PHE A 191 -1.21 -10.20 9.99
N HIS A 192 -1.65 -9.05 10.51
CA HIS A 192 -2.90 -8.94 11.30
C HIS A 192 -4.12 -9.37 10.48
N ARG A 193 -4.19 -8.97 9.20
CA ARG A 193 -5.25 -9.41 8.29
C ARG A 193 -5.32 -10.92 8.18
N ALA A 194 -4.19 -11.58 7.92
CA ALA A 194 -4.13 -13.03 7.75
C ALA A 194 -4.50 -13.76 9.05
N LEU A 195 -4.05 -13.26 10.20
CA LEU A 195 -4.38 -13.79 11.51
C LEU A 195 -5.91 -13.72 11.76
N LEU A 196 -6.52 -12.55 11.56
CA LEU A 196 -7.95 -12.35 11.78
C LEU A 196 -8.83 -13.06 10.76
N ALA A 197 -8.34 -13.28 9.53
CA ALA A 197 -9.06 -14.03 8.48
C ALA A 197 -9.35 -15.47 8.89
N LEU A 198 -8.55 -16.08 9.77
CA LEU A 198 -8.82 -17.41 10.34
C LEU A 198 -10.13 -17.46 11.14
N SER A 199 -10.68 -16.30 11.52
CA SER A 199 -12.00 -16.24 12.19
C SER A 199 -13.17 -16.58 11.27
N GLY A 200 -12.99 -16.51 9.94
CA GLY A 200 -14.04 -16.67 8.94
C GLY A 200 -15.09 -15.55 8.94
N ASN A 201 -14.91 -14.48 9.74
CA ASN A 201 -15.85 -13.38 9.83
C ASN A 201 -15.39 -12.20 8.97
N GLU A 202 -15.90 -12.12 7.74
CA GLU A 202 -15.57 -11.09 6.76
C GLU A 202 -15.91 -9.66 7.23
N GLN A 203 -16.98 -9.47 8.03
CA GLN A 203 -17.36 -8.15 8.53
C GLN A 203 -16.37 -7.67 9.60
N LEU A 204 -15.98 -8.56 10.50
CA LEU A 204 -14.95 -8.29 11.49
C LEU A 204 -13.64 -7.92 10.80
N LEU A 205 -13.24 -8.69 9.79
CA LEU A 205 -12.00 -8.46 9.04
C LEU A 205 -11.99 -7.06 8.42
N ARG A 206 -13.07 -6.65 7.73
CA ARG A 206 -13.19 -5.32 7.12
C ARG A 206 -13.10 -4.19 8.15
N ILE A 207 -13.77 -4.33 9.29
CA ILE A 207 -13.73 -3.32 10.35
C ILE A 207 -12.32 -3.23 10.96
N ALA A 208 -11.70 -4.35 11.29
CA ALA A 208 -10.36 -4.39 11.83
C ALA A 208 -9.32 -3.78 10.87
N GLU A 209 -9.39 -4.10 9.58
CA GLU A 209 -8.52 -3.52 8.55
C GLU A 209 -8.68 -2.00 8.41
N ASP A 210 -9.91 -1.49 8.51
CA ASP A 210 -10.14 -0.04 8.42
C ASP A 210 -9.52 0.68 9.62
N ILE A 211 -9.78 0.19 10.84
CA ILE A 211 -9.25 0.78 12.07
C ILE A 211 -7.71 0.67 12.09
N HIS A 212 -7.16 -0.46 11.68
CA HIS A 212 -5.72 -0.69 11.60
C HIS A 212 -5.05 0.31 10.64
N ARG A 213 -5.57 0.50 9.42
CA ARG A 213 -5.08 1.53 8.50
C ARG A 213 -5.07 2.91 9.13
N ARG A 214 -6.17 3.27 9.79
CA ARG A 214 -6.31 4.58 10.44
C ARG A 214 -5.31 4.77 11.58
N SER A 215 -5.00 3.73 12.35
CA SER A 215 -4.02 3.79 13.45
C SER A 215 -2.58 3.95 12.97
N GLN A 216 -2.27 3.60 11.73
CA GLN A 216 -0.93 3.72 11.15
C GLN A 216 -0.63 5.10 10.54
N TRP A 217 -1.62 6.02 10.45
CA TRP A 217 -1.44 7.36 9.88
C TRP A 217 -1.73 8.49 10.87
N PRO A 218 -0.88 9.52 10.96
CA PRO A 218 0.45 9.59 10.35
C PRO A 218 1.35 8.50 10.94
N PRO A 219 2.34 8.02 10.18
CA PRO A 219 3.27 7.03 10.73
C PRO A 219 3.95 7.67 11.95
N VAL A 220 3.65 7.13 13.12
CA VAL A 220 4.33 7.53 14.33
C VAL A 220 5.82 7.34 14.06
N ARG A 221 6.64 8.33 14.37
CA ARG A 221 8.11 8.22 14.27
C ARG A 221 8.62 7.22 15.32
N ARG A 222 8.21 5.98 15.22
CA ARG A 222 8.86 4.89 15.94
C ARG A 222 10.23 4.72 15.32
N GLY A 223 11.28 4.91 16.12
CA GLY A 223 12.63 4.61 15.67
C GLY A 223 12.72 3.12 15.26
N ARG A 224 13.73 2.78 14.47
CA ARG A 224 13.99 1.39 14.04
C ARG A 224 13.92 0.36 15.20
N ALA A 225 14.39 0.71 16.38
CA ALA A 225 14.32 -0.15 17.55
C ALA A 225 12.88 -0.51 17.95
N GLY A 226 11.96 0.45 17.88
CA GLY A 226 10.54 0.20 18.15
C GLY A 226 9.92 -0.73 17.11
N LEU A 227 10.18 -0.52 15.80
CA LEU A 227 9.70 -1.42 14.75
C LEU A 227 10.21 -2.85 14.92
N VAL A 228 11.47 -3.01 15.33
CA VAL A 228 12.07 -4.34 15.59
C VAL A 228 11.41 -5.01 16.80
N ALA A 229 11.12 -4.26 17.86
CA ALA A 229 10.40 -4.79 19.01
C ALA A 229 9.00 -5.28 18.67
N ASP A 230 8.21 -4.43 17.95
CA ASP A 230 6.86 -4.79 17.50
C ASP A 230 6.88 -6.04 16.59
N ALA A 231 7.85 -6.14 15.67
CA ALA A 231 8.00 -7.32 14.79
C ALA A 231 8.35 -8.59 15.56
N ALA A 232 9.16 -8.48 16.63
CA ALA A 232 9.49 -9.61 17.50
C ALA A 232 8.26 -10.13 18.24
N GLU A 233 7.31 -9.27 18.60
CA GLU A 233 6.05 -9.65 19.23
C GLU A 233 5.19 -10.55 18.31
N HIS A 234 5.19 -10.30 16.99
CA HIS A 234 4.48 -11.17 16.03
C HIS A 234 5.04 -12.59 16.01
N MET A 235 6.37 -12.73 16.06
CA MET A 235 7.02 -14.03 16.11
C MET A 235 6.72 -14.75 17.42
N ALA A 236 6.84 -14.05 18.55
CA ALA A 236 6.54 -14.60 19.87
C ALA A 236 5.06 -15.03 19.99
N LEU A 237 4.14 -14.23 19.41
CA LEU A 237 2.72 -14.56 19.36
C LEU A 237 2.46 -15.86 18.59
N LEU A 238 3.08 -16.03 17.41
CA LEU A 238 2.94 -17.27 16.63
C LEU A 238 3.51 -18.48 17.35
N ASP A 239 4.65 -18.33 18.02
CA ASP A 239 5.25 -19.41 18.79
C ASP A 239 4.36 -19.82 19.98
N ALA A 240 3.75 -18.86 20.68
CA ALA A 240 2.81 -19.14 21.77
C ALA A 240 1.50 -19.78 21.25
N LEU A 241 0.99 -19.35 20.09
CA LEU A 241 -0.18 -19.93 19.44
C LEU A 241 0.09 -21.38 19.00
N ALA A 242 1.25 -21.64 18.42
CA ALA A 242 1.65 -22.99 18.01
C ALA A 242 1.88 -23.93 19.21
N ALA A 243 2.36 -23.38 20.33
CA ALA A 243 2.48 -24.13 21.60
C ALA A 243 1.15 -24.35 22.31
N GLY A 244 0.06 -23.69 21.90
CA GLY A 244 -1.25 -23.76 22.56
C GLY A 244 -1.30 -23.07 23.92
N ASP A 245 -0.32 -22.21 24.24
CA ASP A 245 -0.23 -21.49 25.51
C ASP A 245 -1.13 -20.24 25.50
N VAL A 246 -2.41 -20.43 25.79
CA VAL A 246 -3.40 -19.35 25.83
C VAL A 246 -3.08 -18.29 26.88
N GLY A 247 -2.34 -18.64 27.94
CA GLY A 247 -1.92 -17.70 28.96
C GLY A 247 -0.90 -16.71 28.43
N VAL A 248 0.15 -17.22 27.76
CA VAL A 248 1.17 -16.40 27.08
C VAL A 248 0.57 -15.61 25.95
N VAL A 249 -0.30 -16.20 25.11
CA VAL A 249 -1.01 -15.50 24.05
C VAL A 249 -1.77 -14.29 24.58
N ARG A 250 -2.48 -14.44 25.72
CA ARG A 250 -3.23 -13.33 26.35
C ARG A 250 -2.30 -12.18 26.76
N GLY A 251 -1.16 -12.49 27.36
CA GLY A 251 -0.17 -11.49 27.76
C GLY A 251 0.37 -10.73 26.55
N LEU A 252 0.87 -11.45 25.55
CA LEU A 252 1.46 -10.86 24.34
C LEU A 252 0.49 -9.98 23.56
N VAL A 253 -0.74 -10.45 23.33
CA VAL A 253 -1.75 -9.65 22.61
C VAL A 253 -2.17 -8.42 23.42
N GLY A 254 -2.28 -8.55 24.76
CA GLY A 254 -2.59 -7.41 25.63
C GLY A 254 -1.50 -6.34 25.61
N GLU A 255 -0.24 -6.73 25.70
CA GLU A 255 0.91 -5.83 25.68
C GLU A 255 1.10 -5.15 24.32
N HIS A 256 0.89 -5.88 23.23
CA HIS A 256 0.98 -5.37 21.86
C HIS A 256 0.08 -4.13 21.65
N PHE A 257 -1.16 -4.15 22.15
CA PHE A 257 -2.06 -3.00 22.02
C PHE A 257 -1.83 -1.93 23.08
N ALA A 258 -1.33 -2.27 24.28
CA ALA A 258 -0.98 -1.29 25.30
C ALA A 258 0.25 -0.46 24.92
N GLY A 259 1.24 -1.06 24.26
CA GLY A 259 2.45 -0.37 23.77
C GLY A 259 2.20 0.52 22.54
N ALA A 260 1.05 0.41 21.89
CA ALA A 260 0.65 1.22 20.74
C ALA A 260 0.02 2.58 21.13
N SER A 261 -0.10 2.87 22.43
CA SER A 261 -0.78 4.05 23.00
C SER A 261 0.18 5.23 23.21
#